data_38abc5a187c84641766460e7931733e9
#
_entry.id   38abc5a187c84641766460e7931733e9
#
_cell.length_a   1.000
_cell.length_b   1.000
_cell.length_c   1.000
_cell.angle_alpha   90.00
_cell.angle_beta   90.00
_cell.angle_gamma   90.00
#
_symmetry.space_group_name_H-M   'P 1'
#
loop_
_entity.id
_entity.type
_entity.pdbx_description
1 polymer ?
#
loop_
_entity_poly.entity_id
_entity_poly.type
_entity_poly.pdbx_seq_one_letter_code
_entity_poly.pdbx_strand_id
1 'polypeptide(L)'
;MTDGYGQFYFLHVPAGNFELTISATNFETQVVSGTVHPGEHYVAPQTTLVIATATTQVSVGALTQEEEAEQEVQQQEKQRVLGFIPNFFVSYVPNAAPLSPKQKFRLAWKSSSDPISIVLVGVVAGIEQKTNAFPGYGQGAEGYAKRFGATYADVVSGTFFGGAIFPTILKQDPRYFYKGTGRPRSRFLYALSAAFICKGDNKQWQPNYSNILGNLAAGGLANAYYPASDRGAGLTFRTAGIRIGETALAGVFQEFIIRKLTPNIPSRSTTQP
;
A
#
# COMPACT_ATOMS: atom_id res chain seq x y z
N MET A 1 39.80 -37.41 11.09
CA MET A 1 40.11 -36.14 10.41
C MET A 1 41.09 -36.44 9.28
N THR A 2 40.98 -35.72 8.17
CA THR A 2 41.94 -35.78 7.07
C THR A 2 43.20 -35.01 7.41
N ASP A 3 44.34 -35.44 6.86
CA ASP A 3 45.59 -34.68 6.94
C ASP A 3 45.61 -33.46 5.98
N GLY A 4 46.73 -32.72 5.91
CA GLY A 4 46.88 -31.55 5.04
C GLY A 4 46.86 -31.85 3.53
N TYR A 5 46.89 -33.13 3.13
CA TYR A 5 46.83 -33.61 1.75
C TYR A 5 45.49 -34.24 1.42
N GLY A 6 44.51 -34.18 2.36
CA GLY A 6 43.20 -34.75 2.19
C GLY A 6 43.10 -36.27 2.37
N GLN A 7 44.15 -36.87 2.96
CA GLN A 7 44.20 -38.33 3.22
C GLN A 7 43.66 -38.63 4.61
N PHE A 8 43.00 -39.77 4.75
CA PHE A 8 42.50 -40.29 6.00
C PHE A 8 42.75 -41.80 6.11
N TYR A 9 42.92 -42.30 7.34
CA TYR A 9 43.11 -43.70 7.63
C TYR A 9 42.20 -44.13 8.78
N PHE A 10 41.56 -45.27 8.60
CA PHE A 10 40.85 -45.95 9.66
C PHE A 10 41.58 -47.25 9.96
N LEU A 11 42.10 -47.39 11.19
CA LEU A 11 42.75 -48.59 11.66
C LEU A 11 41.74 -49.51 12.34
N HIS A 12 41.86 -50.85 12.11
CA HIS A 12 41.04 -51.86 12.76
C HIS A 12 39.54 -51.78 12.39
N VAL A 13 39.22 -51.55 11.13
CA VAL A 13 37.83 -51.63 10.64
C VAL A 13 37.39 -53.08 10.60
N PRO A 14 36.27 -53.50 11.23
CA PRO A 14 35.76 -54.85 11.13
C PRO A 14 35.40 -55.21 9.68
N ALA A 15 35.64 -56.47 9.33
CA ALA A 15 35.20 -56.99 8.02
C ALA A 15 33.65 -56.89 7.87
N GLY A 16 33.19 -56.44 6.74
CA GLY A 16 31.76 -56.24 6.45
C GLY A 16 31.50 -55.04 5.59
N ASN A 17 30.23 -54.73 5.45
CA ASN A 17 29.80 -53.52 4.73
C ASN A 17 30.09 -52.27 5.59
N PHE A 18 30.56 -51.23 4.93
CA PHE A 18 30.78 -49.92 5.56
C PHE A 18 30.13 -48.81 4.76
N GLU A 19 29.82 -47.74 5.46
CA GLU A 19 29.42 -46.46 4.90
C GLU A 19 30.32 -45.37 5.46
N LEU A 20 30.97 -44.62 4.55
CA LEU A 20 31.87 -43.54 4.87
C LEU A 20 31.23 -42.21 4.48
N THR A 21 30.93 -41.40 5.46
CA THR A 21 30.41 -40.05 5.24
C THR A 21 31.55 -39.03 5.26
N ILE A 22 31.71 -38.28 4.18
CA ILE A 22 32.70 -37.25 3.99
C ILE A 22 32.00 -35.89 3.99
N SER A 23 32.32 -35.05 4.96
CA SER A 23 31.70 -33.72 5.07
C SER A 23 32.76 -32.66 5.34
N ALA A 24 32.61 -31.48 4.74
CA ALA A 24 33.40 -30.29 4.99
C ALA A 24 32.52 -29.06 4.97
N THR A 25 32.92 -28.01 5.69
CA THR A 25 32.16 -26.74 5.72
C THR A 25 32.06 -26.14 4.32
N ASN A 26 30.89 -25.79 3.88
CA ASN A 26 30.55 -25.24 2.55
C ASN A 26 30.63 -26.25 1.39
N PHE A 27 30.69 -27.55 1.68
CA PHE A 27 30.64 -28.61 0.66
C PHE A 27 29.45 -29.54 0.90
N GLU A 28 28.96 -30.15 -0.17
CA GLU A 28 27.94 -31.19 -0.08
C GLU A 28 28.53 -32.45 0.56
N THR A 29 27.76 -33.04 1.47
CA THR A 29 28.15 -34.30 2.11
C THR A 29 28.14 -35.43 1.06
N GLN A 30 29.23 -36.13 0.94
CA GLN A 30 29.37 -37.30 0.08
C GLN A 30 29.37 -38.59 0.91
N VAL A 31 28.70 -39.62 0.40
CA VAL A 31 28.63 -40.93 1.05
C VAL A 31 29.24 -41.98 0.12
N VAL A 32 30.21 -42.69 0.63
CA VAL A 32 30.88 -43.80 -0.07
C VAL A 32 30.63 -45.09 0.69
N SER A 33 30.05 -46.07 0.05
CA SER A 33 29.79 -47.39 0.63
C SER A 33 30.66 -48.46 -0.03
N GLY A 34 31.02 -49.48 0.73
CA GLY A 34 31.81 -50.58 0.24
C GLY A 34 31.81 -51.76 1.20
N THR A 35 32.54 -52.81 0.84
CA THR A 35 32.70 -54.00 1.68
C THR A 35 34.18 -54.26 1.89
N VAL A 36 34.61 -54.51 3.15
CA VAL A 36 35.98 -54.85 3.52
C VAL A 36 36.02 -56.34 3.90
N HIS A 37 36.93 -57.10 3.28
CA HIS A 37 37.16 -58.50 3.64
C HIS A 37 38.21 -58.66 4.74
N PRO A 38 38.24 -59.78 5.47
CA PRO A 38 39.21 -60.01 6.52
C PRO A 38 40.65 -59.96 5.97
N GLY A 39 41.49 -59.04 6.56
CA GLY A 39 42.89 -58.85 6.18
C GLY A 39 43.09 -57.98 4.92
N GLU A 40 42.07 -57.38 4.39
CA GLU A 40 42.12 -56.53 3.21
C GLU A 40 42.48 -55.07 3.58
N HIS A 41 43.29 -54.42 2.74
CA HIS A 41 43.48 -52.98 2.73
C HIS A 41 42.58 -52.37 1.66
N TYR A 42 41.42 -51.89 2.07
CA TYR A 42 40.50 -51.17 1.16
C TYR A 42 40.97 -49.75 0.92
N VAL A 43 41.16 -49.36 -0.35
CA VAL A 43 41.45 -47.99 -0.74
C VAL A 43 40.22 -47.37 -1.31
N ALA A 44 39.63 -46.39 -0.57
CA ALA A 44 38.49 -45.67 -1.04
C ALA A 44 38.80 -44.84 -2.29
N PRO A 45 37.90 -44.79 -3.27
CA PRO A 45 38.10 -43.94 -4.44
C PRO A 45 38.24 -42.47 -4.05
N GLN A 46 39.04 -41.74 -4.84
CA GLN A 46 39.21 -40.31 -4.63
C GLN A 46 37.84 -39.60 -4.78
N THR A 47 37.43 -38.95 -3.72
CA THR A 47 36.13 -38.26 -3.68
C THR A 47 36.36 -36.75 -3.81
N THR A 48 35.81 -36.15 -4.85
CA THR A 48 35.81 -34.72 -5.04
C THR A 48 34.57 -34.11 -4.38
N LEU A 49 34.75 -33.28 -3.37
CA LEU A 49 33.65 -32.58 -2.74
C LEU A 49 33.17 -31.44 -3.64
N VAL A 50 31.88 -31.43 -3.89
CA VAL A 50 31.20 -30.36 -4.62
C VAL A 50 30.84 -29.23 -3.63
N ILE A 51 31.10 -27.99 -4.02
CA ILE A 51 30.70 -26.82 -3.20
C ILE A 51 29.20 -26.90 -2.96
N ALA A 52 28.79 -26.87 -1.69
CA ALA A 52 27.38 -26.77 -1.35
C ALA A 52 26.84 -25.45 -1.92
N THR A 53 26.18 -25.55 -3.05
CA THR A 53 25.41 -24.42 -3.55
C THR A 53 24.34 -24.17 -2.50
N ALA A 54 24.43 -23.07 -1.77
CA ALA A 54 23.33 -22.61 -0.95
C ALA A 54 22.17 -22.31 -1.90
N THR A 55 21.41 -23.35 -2.24
CA THR A 55 20.10 -23.17 -2.84
C THR A 55 19.24 -22.60 -1.74
N THR A 56 19.29 -21.28 -1.59
CA THR A 56 18.19 -20.59 -0.93
C THR A 56 16.98 -20.94 -1.78
N GLN A 57 16.24 -21.97 -1.42
CA GLN A 57 14.86 -22.13 -1.90
C GLN A 57 14.13 -20.92 -1.38
N VAL A 58 14.14 -19.84 -2.17
CA VAL A 58 13.11 -18.84 -2.11
C VAL A 58 11.86 -19.58 -2.55
N SER A 59 11.16 -20.18 -1.59
CA SER A 59 9.78 -20.58 -1.78
C SER A 59 9.03 -19.28 -2.06
N VAL A 60 8.93 -18.93 -3.33
CA VAL A 60 7.96 -17.94 -3.79
C VAL A 60 6.62 -18.65 -3.71
N GLY A 61 6.15 -18.87 -2.50
CA GLY A 61 4.74 -19.11 -2.26
C GLY A 61 4.04 -17.90 -2.85
N ALA A 62 3.08 -18.10 -3.76
CA ALA A 62 2.23 -17.02 -4.24
C ALA A 62 1.68 -16.32 -3.00
N LEU A 63 1.96 -15.01 -2.87
CA LEU A 63 1.45 -14.21 -1.78
C LEU A 63 -0.07 -14.35 -1.76
N THR A 64 -0.64 -14.45 -0.58
CA THR A 64 -2.08 -14.35 -0.44
C THR A 64 -2.53 -12.96 -0.86
N GLN A 65 -3.78 -12.82 -1.30
CA GLN A 65 -4.35 -11.52 -1.70
C GLN A 65 -4.23 -10.47 -0.58
N GLU A 66 -4.29 -10.90 0.68
CA GLU A 66 -4.15 -10.01 1.83
C GLU A 66 -2.68 -9.55 2.02
N GLU A 67 -1.72 -10.43 1.80
CA GLU A 67 -0.28 -10.10 1.84
C GLU A 67 0.12 -9.16 0.69
N GLU A 68 -0.41 -9.37 -0.51
CA GLU A 68 -0.24 -8.45 -1.65
C GLU A 68 -0.79 -7.07 -1.31
N ALA A 69 -2.02 -7.00 -0.78
CA ALA A 69 -2.64 -5.76 -0.37
C ALA A 69 -1.83 -5.06 0.73
N GLU A 70 -1.27 -5.80 1.70
CA GLU A 70 -0.45 -5.22 2.76
C GLU A 70 0.85 -4.61 2.22
N GLN A 71 1.53 -5.28 1.30
CA GLN A 71 2.72 -4.73 0.64
C GLN A 71 2.39 -3.45 -0.14
N GLU A 72 1.27 -3.44 -0.87
CA GLU A 72 0.82 -2.26 -1.60
C GLU A 72 0.47 -1.10 -0.66
N VAL A 73 -0.21 -1.37 0.45
CA VAL A 73 -0.52 -0.35 1.47
C VAL A 73 0.75 0.23 2.06
N GLN A 74 1.74 -0.59 2.40
CA GLN A 74 3.03 -0.11 2.90
C GLN A 74 3.76 0.79 1.89
N GLN A 75 3.63 0.50 0.59
CA GLN A 75 4.14 1.38 -0.46
C GLN A 75 3.34 2.68 -0.56
N GLN A 76 2.01 2.60 -0.53
CA GLN A 76 1.12 3.78 -0.58
C GLN A 76 1.36 4.71 0.60
N GLU A 77 1.59 4.18 1.79
CA GLU A 77 1.92 4.97 2.98
C GLU A 77 3.23 5.77 2.88
N LYS A 78 4.10 5.41 1.95
CA LYS A 78 5.35 6.12 1.64
C LYS A 78 5.18 7.10 0.47
N GLN A 79 4.04 7.07 -0.23
CA GLN A 79 3.81 7.95 -1.38
C GLN A 79 3.57 9.38 -0.90
N ARG A 80 4.44 10.28 -1.33
CA ARG A 80 4.35 11.70 -1.02
C ARG A 80 4.67 12.52 -2.26
N VAL A 81 3.77 13.43 -2.61
CA VAL A 81 3.99 14.42 -3.68
C VAL A 81 5.07 15.38 -3.21
N LEU A 82 6.05 15.66 -4.07
CA LEU A 82 7.23 16.49 -3.74
C LEU A 82 8.01 15.99 -2.51
N GLY A 83 7.81 14.72 -2.13
CA GLY A 83 8.47 14.10 -0.97
C GLY A 83 7.83 14.38 0.40
N PHE A 84 6.81 15.26 0.50
CA PHE A 84 6.22 15.61 1.80
C PHE A 84 4.68 15.58 1.83
N ILE A 85 3.94 15.90 0.76
CA ILE A 85 2.48 15.91 0.76
C ILE A 85 1.95 14.47 0.65
N PRO A 86 1.10 13.98 1.58
CA PRO A 86 0.57 12.63 1.55
C PRO A 86 -0.27 12.35 0.30
N ASN A 87 -0.07 11.15 -0.30
CA ASN A 87 -0.78 10.68 -1.49
C ASN A 87 -1.15 9.19 -1.34
N PHE A 88 -1.85 8.86 -0.27
CA PHE A 88 -2.04 7.48 0.17
C PHE A 88 -3.18 6.74 -0.54
N PHE A 89 -4.20 7.45 -1.02
CA PHE A 89 -5.35 6.85 -1.70
C PHE A 89 -5.18 6.73 -3.22
N VAL A 90 -3.96 6.40 -3.66
CA VAL A 90 -3.67 6.20 -5.08
C VAL A 90 -2.92 4.89 -5.30
N SER A 91 -3.41 4.06 -6.21
CA SER A 91 -2.69 2.88 -6.68
C SER A 91 -2.12 3.12 -8.07
N TYR A 92 -0.82 2.85 -8.22
CA TYR A 92 -0.14 2.81 -9.52
C TYR A 92 -0.05 1.40 -10.09
N VAL A 93 -0.59 0.42 -9.36
CA VAL A 93 -0.71 -0.99 -9.80
C VAL A 93 -2.10 -1.18 -10.40
N PRO A 94 -2.22 -1.52 -11.71
CA PRO A 94 -3.53 -1.61 -12.37
C PRO A 94 -4.47 -2.65 -11.79
N ASN A 95 -3.95 -3.79 -11.36
CA ASN A 95 -4.69 -4.92 -10.80
C ASN A 95 -4.40 -5.11 -9.31
N ALA A 96 -4.22 -3.99 -8.61
CA ALA A 96 -3.94 -4.00 -7.19
C ALA A 96 -4.90 -4.92 -6.41
N ALA A 97 -4.38 -5.57 -5.38
CA ALA A 97 -5.19 -6.38 -4.49
C ALA A 97 -6.22 -5.50 -3.75
N PRO A 98 -7.48 -5.95 -3.59
CA PRO A 98 -8.48 -5.19 -2.86
C PRO A 98 -8.09 -5.02 -1.39
N LEU A 99 -8.39 -3.84 -0.86
CA LEU A 99 -8.07 -3.52 0.53
C LEU A 99 -9.03 -4.20 1.50
N SER A 100 -8.50 -4.82 2.55
CA SER A 100 -9.29 -5.26 3.69
C SER A 100 -9.89 -4.05 4.45
N PRO A 101 -10.97 -4.24 5.21
CA PRO A 101 -11.54 -3.17 6.05
C PRO A 101 -10.49 -2.50 6.94
N LYS A 102 -9.63 -3.28 7.58
CA LYS A 102 -8.55 -2.78 8.43
C LYS A 102 -7.60 -1.85 7.69
N GLN A 103 -7.24 -2.19 6.46
CA GLN A 103 -6.36 -1.38 5.62
C GLN A 103 -7.03 -0.08 5.15
N LYS A 104 -8.33 -0.12 4.81
CA LYS A 104 -9.11 1.09 4.50
C LYS A 104 -9.11 2.07 5.67
N PHE A 105 -9.39 1.59 6.88
CA PHE A 105 -9.35 2.41 8.10
C PHE A 105 -7.94 2.92 8.43
N ARG A 106 -6.91 2.10 8.22
CA ARG A 106 -5.51 2.49 8.43
C ARG A 106 -5.09 3.64 7.51
N LEU A 107 -5.43 3.56 6.22
CA LEU A 107 -5.15 4.65 5.28
C LEU A 107 -5.91 5.93 5.64
N ALA A 108 -7.18 5.81 6.04
CA ALA A 108 -7.98 6.96 6.46
C ALA A 108 -7.40 7.63 7.71
N TRP A 109 -7.03 6.85 8.72
CA TRP A 109 -6.37 7.35 9.92
C TRP A 109 -5.07 8.06 9.58
N LYS A 110 -4.20 7.40 8.82
CA LYS A 110 -2.89 7.94 8.46
C LYS A 110 -2.99 9.23 7.64
N SER A 111 -3.96 9.31 6.72
CA SER A 111 -4.21 10.52 5.93
C SER A 111 -4.72 11.67 6.78
N SER A 112 -5.62 11.39 7.73
CA SER A 112 -6.23 12.41 8.59
C SER A 112 -5.28 12.92 9.67
N SER A 113 -4.39 12.07 10.19
CA SER A 113 -3.43 12.40 11.25
C SER A 113 -2.06 12.85 10.74
N ASP A 114 -1.86 12.91 9.40
CA ASP A 114 -0.59 13.34 8.83
C ASP A 114 -0.32 14.83 9.16
N PRO A 115 0.87 15.19 9.68
CA PRO A 115 1.18 16.56 10.04
C PRO A 115 1.00 17.57 8.91
N ILE A 116 1.31 17.15 7.66
CA ILE A 116 1.14 18.03 6.50
C ILE A 116 -0.34 18.25 6.18
N SER A 117 -1.18 17.22 6.34
CA SER A 117 -2.63 17.37 6.22
C SER A 117 -3.17 18.41 7.22
N ILE A 118 -2.70 18.37 8.47
CA ILE A 118 -3.06 19.34 9.52
C ILE A 118 -2.59 20.76 9.15
N VAL A 119 -1.38 20.90 8.64
CA VAL A 119 -0.86 22.20 8.16
C VAL A 119 -1.70 22.75 7.01
N LEU A 120 -2.07 21.89 6.05
CA LEU A 120 -2.93 22.30 4.92
C LEU A 120 -4.33 22.74 5.39
N VAL A 121 -4.91 22.08 6.38
CA VAL A 121 -6.15 22.53 7.05
C VAL A 121 -5.96 23.93 7.63
N GLY A 122 -4.84 24.19 8.30
CA GLY A 122 -4.54 25.52 8.82
C GLY A 122 -4.48 26.60 7.72
N VAL A 123 -3.89 26.27 6.57
CA VAL A 123 -3.85 27.18 5.41
C VAL A 123 -5.27 27.46 4.89
N VAL A 124 -6.10 26.43 4.73
CA VAL A 124 -7.50 26.58 4.30
C VAL A 124 -8.30 27.44 5.28
N ALA A 125 -8.20 27.16 6.58
CA ALA A 125 -8.83 27.96 7.63
C ALA A 125 -8.36 29.44 7.61
N GLY A 126 -7.10 29.69 7.26
CA GLY A 126 -6.56 31.06 7.08
C GLY A 126 -7.18 31.76 5.87
N ILE A 127 -7.38 31.05 4.77
CA ILE A 127 -8.07 31.59 3.59
C ILE A 127 -9.53 31.89 3.92
N GLU A 128 -10.23 30.98 4.60
CA GLU A 128 -11.61 31.17 5.05
C GLU A 128 -11.74 32.37 6.00
N GLN A 129 -10.76 32.54 6.89
CA GLN A 129 -10.69 33.70 7.79
C GLN A 129 -10.54 35.01 7.01
N LYS A 130 -9.62 35.02 6.03
CA LYS A 130 -9.35 36.22 5.21
C LYS A 130 -10.55 36.60 4.34
N THR A 131 -11.25 35.60 3.79
CA THR A 131 -12.42 35.81 2.92
C THR A 131 -13.71 35.97 3.72
N ASN A 132 -13.64 35.93 5.05
CA ASN A 132 -14.79 35.90 5.93
C ASN A 132 -15.82 34.82 5.57
N ALA A 133 -15.36 33.66 5.13
CA ALA A 133 -16.21 32.51 4.92
C ALA A 133 -16.88 32.12 6.25
N PHE A 134 -18.16 31.79 6.20
CA PHE A 134 -18.95 31.47 7.40
C PHE A 134 -18.83 32.56 8.48
N PRO A 135 -19.42 33.73 8.25
CA PRO A 135 -19.29 34.90 9.16
C PRO A 135 -19.70 34.63 10.62
N GLY A 136 -20.58 33.65 10.84
CA GLY A 136 -21.04 33.24 12.16
C GLY A 136 -19.94 32.67 13.07
N TYR A 137 -18.76 32.32 12.53
CA TYR A 137 -17.60 31.98 13.35
C TYR A 137 -16.91 33.23 13.98
N GLY A 138 -17.18 34.42 13.46
CA GLY A 138 -16.50 35.66 13.87
C GLY A 138 -15.11 35.83 13.25
N GLN A 139 -14.36 36.81 13.73
CA GLN A 139 -13.02 37.14 13.29
C GLN A 139 -12.00 37.00 14.43
N GLY A 140 -10.73 37.27 14.15
CA GLY A 140 -9.63 37.14 15.12
C GLY A 140 -9.21 35.72 15.42
N ALA A 141 -8.49 35.50 16.50
CA ALA A 141 -7.94 34.22 16.86
C ALA A 141 -9.02 33.14 17.14
N GLU A 142 -10.13 33.53 17.78
CA GLU A 142 -11.24 32.67 18.06
C GLU A 142 -11.95 32.20 16.77
N GLY A 143 -12.24 33.15 15.85
CA GLY A 143 -12.83 32.85 14.56
C GLY A 143 -11.96 31.93 13.71
N TYR A 144 -10.64 32.12 13.74
CA TYR A 144 -9.68 31.23 13.09
C TYR A 144 -9.70 29.83 13.70
N ALA A 145 -9.66 29.71 15.03
CA ALA A 145 -9.67 28.43 15.72
C ALA A 145 -10.96 27.63 15.42
N LYS A 146 -12.11 28.30 15.35
CA LYS A 146 -13.38 27.67 14.99
C LYS A 146 -13.38 27.16 13.54
N ARG A 147 -12.85 27.94 12.58
CA ARG A 147 -12.71 27.51 11.18
C ARG A 147 -11.72 26.34 11.06
N PHE A 148 -10.58 26.44 11.74
CA PHE A 148 -9.61 25.34 11.77
C PHE A 148 -10.23 24.05 12.28
N GLY A 149 -10.96 24.09 13.41
CA GLY A 149 -11.65 22.92 13.97
C GLY A 149 -12.71 22.36 13.02
N ALA A 150 -13.50 23.21 12.39
CA ALA A 150 -14.54 22.82 11.43
C ALA A 150 -13.91 22.19 10.17
N THR A 151 -12.92 22.83 9.57
CA THR A 151 -12.21 22.32 8.39
C THR A 151 -11.53 20.99 8.68
N TYR A 152 -10.92 20.86 9.88
CA TYR A 152 -10.30 19.57 10.28
C TYR A 152 -11.36 18.47 10.48
N ALA A 153 -12.48 18.79 11.13
CA ALA A 153 -13.61 17.85 11.28
C ALA A 153 -14.17 17.43 9.92
N ASP A 154 -14.23 18.35 8.98
CA ASP A 154 -14.60 18.09 7.60
C ASP A 154 -13.64 17.13 6.89
N VAL A 155 -12.34 17.35 7.00
CA VAL A 155 -11.32 16.48 6.40
C VAL A 155 -11.39 15.07 7.02
N VAL A 156 -11.45 14.98 8.35
CA VAL A 156 -11.54 13.71 9.06
C VAL A 156 -12.81 12.95 8.67
N SER A 157 -13.99 13.59 8.80
CA SER A 157 -15.27 12.92 8.50
C SER A 157 -15.36 12.49 7.02
N GLY A 158 -14.95 13.35 6.09
CA GLY A 158 -14.93 13.01 4.66
C GLY A 158 -13.98 11.85 4.35
N THR A 159 -12.79 11.84 4.94
CA THR A 159 -11.82 10.76 4.75
C THR A 159 -12.32 9.44 5.33
N PHE A 160 -12.91 9.46 6.53
CA PHE A 160 -13.44 8.23 7.13
C PHE A 160 -14.70 7.74 6.42
N PHE A 161 -15.67 8.58 6.15
CA PHE A 161 -16.89 8.16 5.45
C PHE A 161 -16.58 7.72 4.01
N GLY A 162 -15.85 8.52 3.23
CA GLY A 162 -15.57 8.23 1.82
C GLY A 162 -14.42 7.25 1.59
N GLY A 163 -13.45 7.17 2.52
CA GLY A 163 -12.25 6.33 2.38
C GLY A 163 -12.27 5.02 3.16
N ALA A 164 -13.11 4.89 4.21
CA ALA A 164 -13.12 3.69 5.06
C ALA A 164 -14.51 3.11 5.30
N ILE A 165 -15.43 3.87 5.87
CA ILE A 165 -16.73 3.36 6.34
C ILE A 165 -17.60 2.86 5.18
N PHE A 166 -17.98 3.74 4.27
CA PHE A 166 -18.79 3.33 3.12
C PHE A 166 -18.08 2.39 2.17
N PRO A 167 -16.77 2.54 1.85
CA PRO A 167 -16.04 1.54 1.08
C PRO A 167 -16.04 0.15 1.72
N THR A 168 -16.02 0.06 3.04
CA THR A 168 -16.10 -1.23 3.74
C THR A 168 -17.50 -1.84 3.63
N ILE A 169 -18.56 -1.05 3.91
CA ILE A 169 -19.95 -1.51 3.87
C ILE A 169 -20.37 -1.92 2.45
N LEU A 170 -19.97 -1.12 1.45
CA LEU A 170 -20.36 -1.30 0.04
C LEU A 170 -19.39 -2.16 -0.76
N LYS A 171 -18.34 -2.69 -0.10
CA LYS A 171 -17.28 -3.49 -0.73
C LYS A 171 -16.67 -2.78 -1.94
N GLN A 172 -16.30 -1.51 -1.75
CA GLN A 172 -15.70 -0.64 -2.76
C GLN A 172 -14.26 -0.28 -2.40
N ASP A 173 -13.42 -0.13 -3.40
CA ASP A 173 -12.04 0.32 -3.20
C ASP A 173 -11.97 1.84 -3.25
N PRO A 174 -11.51 2.53 -2.20
CA PRO A 174 -11.48 3.99 -2.15
C PRO A 174 -10.34 4.62 -2.94
N ARG A 175 -9.44 3.79 -3.51
CA ARG A 175 -8.25 4.30 -4.21
C ARG A 175 -8.56 4.78 -5.62
N TYR A 176 -7.87 5.84 -6.04
CA TYR A 176 -7.74 6.19 -7.44
C TYR A 176 -6.74 5.25 -8.12
N PHE A 177 -7.14 4.60 -9.21
CA PHE A 177 -6.27 3.74 -10.00
C PHE A 177 -5.68 4.53 -11.18
N TYR A 178 -4.38 4.80 -11.12
CA TYR A 178 -3.70 5.57 -12.15
C TYR A 178 -3.71 4.84 -13.51
N LYS A 179 -4.29 5.47 -14.51
CA LYS A 179 -4.39 4.88 -15.87
C LYS A 179 -3.07 4.99 -16.63
N GLY A 180 -2.51 6.16 -16.74
CA GLY A 180 -1.20 6.44 -17.31
C GLY A 180 -1.01 6.14 -18.79
N THR A 181 -1.97 5.51 -19.45
CA THR A 181 -1.88 5.08 -20.88
C THR A 181 -3.09 5.52 -21.67
N GLY A 182 -2.91 5.65 -22.98
CA GLY A 182 -3.96 6.07 -23.90
C GLY A 182 -3.92 7.57 -24.25
N ARG A 183 -4.88 7.99 -25.09
CA ARG A 183 -4.98 9.39 -25.55
C ARG A 183 -5.32 10.34 -24.40
N PRO A 184 -4.80 11.58 -24.38
CA PRO A 184 -5.05 12.55 -23.29
C PRO A 184 -6.53 12.74 -22.97
N ARG A 185 -7.40 12.82 -23.99
CA ARG A 185 -8.86 12.94 -23.78
C ARG A 185 -9.44 11.74 -23.03
N SER A 186 -9.02 10.51 -23.38
CA SER A 186 -9.48 9.29 -22.69
C SER A 186 -9.01 9.26 -21.24
N ARG A 187 -7.78 9.69 -20.97
CA ARG A 187 -7.23 9.80 -19.62
C ARG A 187 -7.97 10.87 -18.79
N PHE A 188 -8.26 12.01 -19.40
CA PHE A 188 -9.00 13.10 -18.75
C PHE A 188 -10.42 12.67 -18.34
N LEU A 189 -11.18 12.05 -19.27
CA LEU A 189 -12.52 11.55 -18.98
C LEU A 189 -12.50 10.44 -17.93
N TYR A 190 -11.52 9.54 -18.00
CA TYR A 190 -11.31 8.51 -16.99
C TYR A 190 -11.05 9.14 -15.60
N ALA A 191 -10.18 10.13 -15.52
CA ALA A 191 -9.86 10.83 -14.29
C ALA A 191 -11.06 11.53 -13.68
N LEU A 192 -11.86 12.25 -14.50
CA LEU A 192 -13.10 12.86 -14.06
C LEU A 192 -14.13 11.83 -13.59
N SER A 193 -14.22 10.68 -14.26
CA SER A 193 -15.18 9.63 -13.90
C SER A 193 -14.88 8.99 -12.55
N ALA A 194 -13.69 9.15 -11.97
CA ALA A 194 -13.33 8.58 -10.68
C ALA A 194 -14.20 9.06 -9.50
N ALA A 195 -14.81 10.25 -9.63
CA ALA A 195 -15.79 10.72 -8.67
C ALA A 195 -17.09 9.91 -8.66
N PHE A 196 -17.43 9.26 -9.78
CA PHE A 196 -18.69 8.55 -10.00
C PHE A 196 -18.53 7.05 -10.24
N ILE A 197 -17.33 6.59 -10.56
CA ILE A 197 -17.02 5.20 -10.88
C ILE A 197 -15.77 4.80 -10.11
N CYS A 198 -15.81 3.67 -9.42
CA CYS A 198 -14.69 3.09 -8.68
C CYS A 198 -14.59 1.58 -8.96
N LYS A 199 -13.52 0.95 -8.48
CA LYS A 199 -13.44 -0.51 -8.41
C LYS A 199 -14.13 -1.03 -7.15
N GLY A 200 -14.75 -2.20 -7.25
CA GLY A 200 -15.17 -2.97 -6.10
C GLY A 200 -14.03 -3.83 -5.55
N ASP A 201 -14.22 -4.41 -4.36
CA ASP A 201 -13.33 -5.41 -3.79
C ASP A 201 -13.27 -6.69 -4.66
N ASN A 202 -14.21 -6.85 -5.61
CA ASN A 202 -14.19 -7.86 -6.66
C ASN A 202 -13.39 -7.45 -7.91
N LYS A 203 -12.69 -6.32 -7.85
CA LYS A 203 -11.91 -5.71 -8.96
C LYS A 203 -12.76 -5.23 -10.16
N GLN A 204 -14.09 -5.32 -10.10
CA GLN A 204 -14.99 -4.85 -11.16
C GLN A 204 -15.31 -3.36 -11.01
N TRP A 205 -15.49 -2.68 -12.15
CA TRP A 205 -15.92 -1.29 -12.16
C TRP A 205 -17.40 -1.17 -11.81
N GLN A 206 -17.72 -0.22 -10.94
CA GLN A 206 -19.09 0.01 -10.45
C GLN A 206 -19.30 1.50 -10.09
N PRO A 207 -20.56 1.96 -9.93
CA PRO A 207 -20.84 3.31 -9.45
C PRO A 207 -20.21 3.55 -8.07
N ASN A 208 -19.60 4.72 -7.89
CA ASN A 208 -18.89 5.09 -6.67
C ASN A 208 -19.85 5.60 -5.59
N TYR A 209 -20.69 4.70 -5.09
CA TYR A 209 -21.63 5.03 -4.02
C TYR A 209 -20.92 5.48 -2.75
N SER A 210 -19.72 4.94 -2.46
CA SER A 210 -18.94 5.31 -1.28
C SER A 210 -18.56 6.78 -1.29
N ASN A 211 -18.13 7.31 -2.44
CA ASN A 211 -17.79 8.71 -2.57
C ASN A 211 -19.05 9.61 -2.43
N ILE A 212 -20.14 9.24 -3.07
CA ILE A 212 -21.38 10.04 -3.03
C ILE A 212 -21.98 10.04 -1.63
N LEU A 213 -22.23 8.86 -1.06
CA LEU A 213 -22.86 8.73 0.25
C LEU A 213 -21.94 9.21 1.37
N GLY A 214 -20.62 8.96 1.23
CA GLY A 214 -19.61 9.41 2.19
C GLY A 214 -19.57 10.94 2.29
N ASN A 215 -19.60 11.64 1.16
CA ASN A 215 -19.60 13.10 1.14
C ASN A 215 -20.94 13.69 1.60
N LEU A 216 -22.06 13.04 1.30
CA LEU A 216 -23.36 13.42 1.85
C LEU A 216 -23.42 13.25 3.37
N ALA A 217 -22.90 12.14 3.90
CA ALA A 217 -22.84 11.89 5.34
C ALA A 217 -21.91 12.91 6.06
N ALA A 218 -20.75 13.19 5.49
CA ALA A 218 -19.83 14.21 6.02
C ALA A 218 -20.47 15.61 5.99
N GLY A 219 -21.11 15.98 4.89
CA GLY A 219 -21.85 17.25 4.78
C GLY A 219 -23.04 17.33 5.73
N GLY A 220 -23.71 16.20 5.99
CA GLY A 220 -24.76 16.11 7.01
C GLY A 220 -24.20 16.33 8.42
N LEU A 221 -23.06 15.68 8.74
CA LEU A 221 -22.38 15.85 10.01
C LEU A 221 -21.87 17.28 10.23
N ALA A 222 -21.51 17.99 9.17
CA ALA A 222 -21.05 19.38 9.24
C ALA A 222 -22.09 20.30 9.91
N ASN A 223 -23.38 20.01 9.81
CA ASN A 223 -24.44 20.76 10.49
C ASN A 223 -24.32 20.74 12.03
N ALA A 224 -23.55 19.83 12.61
CA ALA A 224 -23.34 19.79 14.05
C ALA A 224 -22.39 20.89 14.56
N TYR A 225 -21.44 21.34 13.73
CA TYR A 225 -20.37 22.24 14.15
C TYR A 225 -20.23 23.55 13.32
N TYR A 226 -20.99 23.68 12.22
CA TYR A 226 -21.06 24.95 11.49
C TYR A 226 -21.94 25.98 12.21
N PRO A 227 -21.79 27.29 11.95
CA PRO A 227 -22.65 28.32 12.54
C PRO A 227 -24.12 28.08 12.23
N ALA A 228 -25.01 28.42 13.15
CA ALA A 228 -26.43 28.18 13.00
C ALA A 228 -27.04 28.83 11.74
N SER A 229 -26.50 29.97 11.31
CA SER A 229 -26.85 30.67 10.07
C SER A 229 -26.60 29.89 8.79
N ASP A 230 -25.63 28.94 8.84
CA ASP A 230 -25.17 28.20 7.66
C ASP A 230 -25.72 26.77 7.61
N ARG A 231 -26.39 26.31 8.68
CA ARG A 231 -26.89 24.93 8.79
C ARG A 231 -28.07 24.66 7.87
N GLY A 232 -28.31 23.39 7.59
CA GLY A 232 -29.44 22.90 6.83
C GLY A 232 -29.05 22.07 5.64
N ALA A 233 -30.05 21.66 4.85
CA ALA A 233 -29.84 20.85 3.66
C ALA A 233 -28.91 21.53 2.63
N GLY A 234 -28.98 22.87 2.54
CA GLY A 234 -28.09 23.64 1.66
C GLY A 234 -26.59 23.42 1.96
N LEU A 235 -26.22 23.45 3.24
CA LEU A 235 -24.83 23.15 3.66
C LEU A 235 -24.44 21.72 3.26
N THR A 236 -25.28 20.74 3.57
CA THR A 236 -25.04 19.33 3.26
C THR A 236 -24.77 19.10 1.78
N PHE A 237 -25.68 19.54 0.91
CA PHE A 237 -25.56 19.30 -0.53
C PHE A 237 -24.42 20.11 -1.17
N ARG A 238 -24.22 21.36 -0.72
CA ARG A 238 -23.11 22.20 -1.20
C ARG A 238 -21.77 21.58 -0.85
N THR A 239 -21.58 21.17 0.41
CA THR A 239 -20.34 20.53 0.87
C THR A 239 -20.10 19.22 0.14
N ALA A 240 -21.12 18.37 0.01
CA ALA A 240 -21.02 17.12 -0.72
C ALA A 240 -20.66 17.35 -2.20
N GLY A 241 -21.31 18.31 -2.85
CA GLY A 241 -21.04 18.64 -4.26
C GLY A 241 -19.61 19.16 -4.48
N ILE A 242 -19.12 20.04 -3.61
CA ILE A 242 -17.74 20.53 -3.66
C ILE A 242 -16.76 19.37 -3.54
N ARG A 243 -16.90 18.47 -2.56
CA ARG A 243 -16.01 17.33 -2.33
C ARG A 243 -16.04 16.31 -3.46
N ILE A 244 -17.20 16.05 -4.06
CA ILE A 244 -17.30 15.22 -5.26
C ILE A 244 -16.53 15.86 -6.43
N GLY A 245 -16.67 17.19 -6.59
CA GLY A 245 -15.88 17.95 -7.55
C GLY A 245 -14.37 17.89 -7.29
N GLU A 246 -13.97 18.03 -6.03
CA GLU A 246 -12.56 17.86 -5.60
C GLU A 246 -12.02 16.47 -5.92
N THR A 247 -12.82 15.41 -5.72
CA THR A 247 -12.43 14.04 -6.09
C THR A 247 -12.17 13.93 -7.61
N ALA A 248 -13.04 14.52 -8.43
CA ALA A 248 -12.85 14.54 -9.89
C ALA A 248 -11.59 15.31 -10.30
N LEU A 249 -11.37 16.48 -9.71
CA LEU A 249 -10.18 17.30 -9.98
C LEU A 249 -8.91 16.61 -9.47
N ALA A 250 -8.94 16.01 -8.29
CA ALA A 250 -7.82 15.23 -7.76
C ALA A 250 -7.44 14.09 -8.72
N GLY A 251 -8.42 13.39 -9.30
CA GLY A 251 -8.17 12.39 -10.33
C GLY A 251 -7.43 12.96 -11.54
N VAL A 252 -7.84 14.14 -12.04
CA VAL A 252 -7.16 14.82 -13.15
C VAL A 252 -5.72 15.20 -12.76
N PHE A 253 -5.52 15.76 -11.57
CA PHE A 253 -4.17 16.09 -11.08
C PHE A 253 -3.30 14.83 -10.94
N GLN A 254 -3.84 13.73 -10.40
CA GLN A 254 -3.15 12.44 -10.32
C GLN A 254 -2.70 11.96 -11.69
N GLU A 255 -3.56 12.06 -12.70
CA GLU A 255 -3.32 11.53 -14.03
C GLU A 255 -2.25 12.31 -14.81
N PHE A 256 -2.17 13.63 -14.64
CA PHE A 256 -1.32 14.48 -15.48
C PHE A 256 -0.14 15.13 -14.76
N ILE A 257 -0.24 15.34 -13.44
CA ILE A 257 0.72 16.15 -12.68
C ILE A 257 1.34 15.35 -11.55
N ILE A 258 0.53 14.85 -10.61
CA ILE A 258 0.99 14.32 -9.32
C ILE A 258 1.90 13.11 -9.50
N ARG A 259 1.61 12.24 -10.46
CA ARG A 259 2.48 11.08 -10.78
C ARG A 259 3.93 11.50 -11.05
N LYS A 260 4.15 12.64 -11.71
CA LYS A 260 5.49 13.14 -12.05
C LYS A 260 6.20 13.74 -10.85
N LEU A 261 5.44 14.20 -9.87
CA LEU A 261 5.94 14.85 -8.65
C LEU A 261 6.05 13.88 -7.46
N THR A 262 5.65 12.63 -7.63
CA THR A 262 5.73 11.60 -6.58
C THR A 262 6.95 10.72 -6.84
N PRO A 263 8.00 10.79 -6.00
CA PRO A 263 9.17 9.94 -6.10
C PRO A 263 8.87 8.50 -5.65
N ASN A 264 9.76 7.56 -5.99
CA ASN A 264 9.75 6.17 -5.49
C ASN A 264 8.46 5.37 -5.78
N ILE A 265 7.79 5.69 -6.88
CA ILE A 265 6.66 4.87 -7.34
C ILE A 265 7.21 3.61 -8.01
N PRO A 266 6.65 2.42 -7.70
CA PRO A 266 7.04 1.19 -8.36
C PRO A 266 7.01 1.34 -9.89
N SER A 267 8.08 0.94 -10.56
CA SER A 267 8.07 0.81 -12.01
C SER A 267 7.01 -0.21 -12.38
N ARG A 268 6.20 0.09 -13.38
CA ARG A 268 5.26 -0.88 -13.95
C ARG A 268 6.08 -2.11 -14.36
N SER A 269 6.01 -3.19 -13.60
CA SER A 269 6.59 -4.44 -14.05
C SER A 269 5.82 -4.89 -15.29
N THR A 270 6.52 -4.94 -16.40
CA THR A 270 6.04 -5.43 -17.70
C THR A 270 5.92 -6.97 -17.72
N THR A 271 5.96 -7.61 -16.56
CA THR A 271 5.87 -9.05 -16.41
C THR A 271 4.50 -9.45 -15.88
N GLN A 272 3.56 -9.57 -16.80
CA GLN A 272 2.50 -10.56 -16.67
C GLN A 272 2.42 -11.31 -18.00
N PRO A 273 2.47 -12.64 -17.96
CA PRO A 273 2.26 -13.49 -19.14
C PRO A 273 0.85 -13.34 -19.69
#